data_1476f9187ac71c286ffd3607938ae08e
#
_entry.id   1476f9187ac71c286ffd3607938ae08e
#
_cell.length_a   1.000
_cell.length_b   1.000
_cell.length_c   1.000
_cell.angle_alpha   90.00
_cell.angle_beta   90.00
_cell.angle_gamma   90.00
#
_symmetry.space_group_name_H-M   'P 1'
#
loop_
_entity.id
_entity.type
_entity.pdbx_description
1 polymer ?
#
loop_
_entity_poly.entity_id
_entity_poly.type
_entity_poly.pdbx_seq_one_letter_code
_entity_poly.pdbx_strand_id
1 'polypeptide(L)'
;MITVNQWTLRRLFTYRDGALYWARPLPRSRAKPGDVAGCVNAHGYHVVKIARKQYRRNRLVWIYHYGDIPEGMEIDHRDTDRSNDCVHNLRLATKAQNGANRRPRSNPCGYVGVRRSGKRYAARIYVEGEEIYLGSFDTAEEAARAYDQAADEHHGEFATKNFPERVSA
;
A
#
# COMPACT_ATOMS: atom_id res chain seq x y z
N MET A 1 -19.41 -22.82 -6.41
CA MET A 1 -18.65 -21.71 -5.74
C MET A 1 -17.88 -20.96 -6.82
N ILE A 2 -17.84 -19.60 -6.83
CA ILE A 2 -17.07 -18.84 -7.83
C ILE A 2 -15.63 -18.76 -7.34
N THR A 3 -14.70 -19.31 -8.13
CA THR A 3 -13.27 -19.17 -7.87
C THR A 3 -12.78 -17.82 -8.44
N VAL A 4 -12.15 -17.00 -7.60
CA VAL A 4 -11.56 -15.73 -8.02
C VAL A 4 -10.17 -16.03 -8.59
N ASN A 5 -10.07 -16.00 -9.92
CA ASN A 5 -8.83 -16.11 -10.69
C ASN A 5 -8.87 -15.12 -11.86
N GLN A 6 -7.79 -15.01 -12.59
CA GLN A 6 -7.66 -14.06 -13.70
C GLN A 6 -8.78 -14.20 -14.75
N TRP A 7 -9.06 -15.42 -15.17
CA TRP A 7 -10.10 -15.71 -16.16
C TRP A 7 -11.48 -15.25 -15.70
N THR A 8 -11.86 -15.60 -14.45
CA THR A 8 -13.13 -15.19 -13.85
C THR A 8 -13.24 -13.66 -13.76
N LEU A 9 -12.16 -13.00 -13.32
CA LEU A 9 -12.17 -11.54 -13.17
C LEU A 9 -12.30 -10.82 -14.51
N ARG A 10 -11.58 -11.27 -15.55
CA ARG A 10 -11.67 -10.70 -16.90
C ARG A 10 -13.04 -10.92 -17.55
N ARG A 11 -13.77 -11.96 -17.14
CA ARG A 11 -15.13 -12.21 -17.58
C ARG A 11 -16.15 -11.34 -16.85
N LEU A 12 -15.94 -11.06 -15.56
CA LEU A 12 -16.88 -10.28 -14.73
C LEU A 12 -16.69 -8.78 -14.86
N PHE A 13 -15.47 -8.33 -15.12
CA PHE A 13 -15.09 -6.92 -15.05
C PHE A 13 -14.35 -6.45 -16.31
N THR A 14 -14.39 -5.13 -16.52
CA THR A 14 -13.43 -4.36 -17.29
C THR A 14 -12.62 -3.47 -16.34
N TYR A 15 -11.34 -3.28 -16.61
CA TYR A 15 -10.47 -2.40 -15.84
C TYR A 15 -10.28 -1.07 -16.58
N ARG A 16 -10.36 0.06 -15.84
CA ARG A 16 -10.04 1.41 -16.34
C ARG A 16 -9.50 2.23 -15.17
N ASP A 17 -8.33 2.81 -15.32
CA ASP A 17 -7.74 3.82 -14.42
C ASP A 17 -7.84 3.48 -12.91
N GLY A 18 -7.43 2.28 -12.52
CA GLY A 18 -7.47 1.81 -11.14
C GLY A 18 -8.84 1.30 -10.68
N ALA A 19 -9.89 1.35 -11.50
CA ALA A 19 -11.21 0.88 -11.15
C ALA A 19 -11.63 -0.36 -11.95
N LEU A 20 -12.40 -1.23 -11.31
CA LEU A 20 -13.10 -2.33 -11.95
C LEU A 20 -14.55 -1.93 -12.20
N TYR A 21 -15.04 -2.18 -13.40
CA TYR A 21 -16.42 -1.98 -13.82
C TYR A 21 -17.06 -3.31 -14.14
N TRP A 22 -18.31 -3.49 -13.76
CA TRP A 22 -19.04 -4.70 -14.09
C TRP A 22 -19.23 -4.83 -15.60
N ALA A 23 -18.63 -5.84 -16.21
CA ALA A 23 -18.92 -6.24 -17.59
C ALA A 23 -20.11 -7.21 -17.62
N ARG A 24 -20.13 -8.16 -16.70
CA ARG A 24 -21.18 -9.17 -16.53
C ARG A 24 -21.50 -9.34 -15.04
N PRO A 25 -22.45 -8.54 -14.48
CA PRO A 25 -22.87 -8.69 -13.10
C PRO A 25 -23.40 -10.08 -12.79
N LEU A 26 -23.21 -10.53 -11.55
CA LEU A 26 -23.69 -11.83 -11.11
C LEU A 26 -25.24 -11.88 -11.05
N PRO A 27 -25.86 -13.06 -11.22
CA PRO A 27 -27.30 -13.23 -11.05
C PRO A 27 -27.76 -12.69 -9.67
N ARG A 28 -28.90 -12.00 -9.65
CA ARG A 28 -29.48 -11.35 -8.48
C ARG A 28 -28.63 -10.18 -7.92
N SER A 29 -27.63 -9.71 -8.65
CA SER A 29 -26.96 -8.44 -8.35
C SER A 29 -27.85 -7.26 -8.76
N ARG A 30 -27.76 -6.14 -8.02
CA ARG A 30 -28.38 -4.87 -8.42
C ARG A 30 -27.51 -4.08 -9.41
N ALA A 31 -26.23 -4.46 -9.53
CA ALA A 31 -25.28 -3.81 -10.44
C ALA A 31 -25.68 -4.06 -11.90
N LYS A 32 -25.43 -3.07 -12.74
CA LYS A 32 -25.61 -3.14 -14.19
C LYS A 32 -24.25 -3.21 -14.90
N PRO A 33 -24.20 -3.71 -16.15
CA PRO A 33 -23.00 -3.56 -16.96
C PRO A 33 -22.59 -2.08 -17.06
N GLY A 34 -21.31 -1.79 -16.83
CA GLY A 34 -20.76 -0.43 -16.79
C GLY A 34 -20.73 0.23 -15.41
N ASP A 35 -21.42 -0.31 -14.41
CA ASP A 35 -21.34 0.22 -13.05
C ASP A 35 -19.95 -0.02 -12.43
N VAL A 36 -19.46 0.95 -11.64
CA VAL A 36 -18.23 0.78 -10.85
C VAL A 36 -18.44 -0.36 -9.84
N ALA A 37 -17.49 -1.29 -9.78
CA ALA A 37 -17.53 -2.40 -8.87
C ALA A 37 -17.00 -2.01 -7.49
N GLY A 38 -17.87 -2.10 -6.48
CA GLY A 38 -17.51 -1.95 -5.08
C GLY A 38 -17.75 -0.57 -4.49
N CYS A 39 -17.26 -0.38 -3.27
CA CYS A 39 -17.35 0.85 -2.48
C CYS A 39 -16.13 0.98 -1.57
N VAL A 40 -15.91 2.15 -1.00
CA VAL A 40 -14.85 2.40 -0.01
C VAL A 40 -15.31 1.90 1.36
N ASN A 41 -14.45 1.17 2.06
CA ASN A 41 -14.71 0.73 3.43
C ASN A 41 -14.20 1.77 4.46
N ALA A 42 -14.49 1.56 5.75
CA ALA A 42 -14.08 2.44 6.84
C ALA A 42 -12.55 2.61 6.99
N HIS A 43 -11.76 1.74 6.35
CA HIS A 43 -10.30 1.79 6.38
C HIS A 43 -9.68 2.44 5.12
N GLY A 44 -10.50 3.03 4.25
CA GLY A 44 -10.07 3.71 3.03
C GLY A 44 -9.76 2.77 1.84
N TYR A 45 -10.01 1.47 1.96
CA TYR A 45 -9.85 0.53 0.84
C TYR A 45 -11.13 0.41 0.02
N HIS A 46 -10.98 0.34 -1.29
CA HIS A 46 -12.07 -0.13 -2.13
C HIS A 46 -12.26 -1.64 -1.97
N VAL A 47 -13.50 -2.04 -1.80
CA VAL A 47 -13.89 -3.44 -1.64
C VAL A 47 -15.00 -3.83 -2.60
N VAL A 48 -14.89 -5.02 -3.18
CA VAL A 48 -15.86 -5.58 -4.14
C VAL A 48 -16.44 -6.85 -3.58
N LYS A 49 -17.76 -7.00 -3.63
CA LYS A 49 -18.45 -8.22 -3.20
C LYS A 49 -18.71 -9.13 -4.40
N ILE A 50 -18.12 -10.33 -4.38
CA ILE A 50 -18.31 -11.37 -5.40
C ILE A 50 -18.89 -12.62 -4.70
N ALA A 51 -20.04 -13.10 -5.13
CA ALA A 51 -20.70 -14.30 -4.58
C ALA A 51 -20.75 -14.31 -3.03
N ARG A 52 -21.18 -13.21 -2.41
CA ARG A 52 -21.29 -12.98 -0.95
C ARG A 52 -19.97 -12.83 -0.19
N LYS A 53 -18.81 -13.02 -0.85
CA LYS A 53 -17.47 -12.79 -0.24
C LYS A 53 -16.95 -11.43 -0.65
N GLN A 54 -16.33 -10.73 0.30
CA GLN A 54 -15.73 -9.40 0.09
C GLN A 54 -14.25 -9.53 -0.20
N TYR A 55 -13.77 -8.76 -1.17
CA TYR A 55 -12.37 -8.72 -1.61
C TYR A 55 -11.91 -7.27 -1.69
N ARG A 56 -10.66 -7.00 -1.35
CA ARG A 56 -10.03 -5.70 -1.62
C ARG A 56 -9.82 -5.55 -3.13
N ARG A 57 -10.16 -4.38 -3.68
CA ARG A 57 -10.06 -4.12 -5.12
C ARG A 57 -8.63 -4.19 -5.65
N ASN A 58 -7.62 -3.69 -4.90
CA ASN A 58 -6.21 -3.82 -5.26
C ASN A 58 -5.81 -5.29 -5.53
N ARG A 59 -6.26 -6.25 -4.72
CA ARG A 59 -5.99 -7.67 -4.96
C ARG A 59 -6.68 -8.19 -6.22
N LEU A 60 -7.92 -7.75 -6.48
CA LEU A 60 -8.64 -8.12 -7.71
C LEU A 60 -7.98 -7.51 -8.95
N VAL A 61 -7.54 -6.25 -8.88
CA VAL A 61 -6.80 -5.59 -9.96
C VAL A 61 -5.49 -6.32 -10.23
N TRP A 62 -4.74 -6.69 -9.19
CA TRP A 62 -3.53 -7.49 -9.36
C TRP A 62 -3.82 -8.80 -10.07
N ILE A 63 -4.78 -9.60 -9.58
CA ILE A 63 -5.14 -10.89 -10.18
C ILE A 63 -5.65 -10.71 -11.62
N TYR A 64 -6.39 -9.64 -11.89
CA TYR A 64 -6.88 -9.32 -13.23
C TYR A 64 -5.74 -9.15 -14.25
N HIS A 65 -4.63 -8.53 -13.85
CA HIS A 65 -3.49 -8.25 -14.73
C HIS A 65 -2.44 -9.35 -14.72
N TYR A 66 -2.07 -9.85 -13.56
CA TYR A 66 -0.88 -10.68 -13.36
C TYR A 66 -1.16 -12.12 -12.92
N GLY A 67 -2.41 -12.46 -12.58
CA GLY A 67 -2.75 -13.78 -12.06
C GLY A 67 -2.62 -13.86 -10.54
N ASP A 68 -2.47 -15.07 -10.02
CA ASP A 68 -2.54 -15.34 -8.59
C ASP A 68 -1.44 -14.62 -7.79
N ILE A 69 -1.79 -14.21 -6.57
CA ILE A 69 -0.86 -13.60 -5.62
C ILE A 69 -0.13 -14.75 -4.92
N PRO A 70 1.21 -14.81 -4.97
CA PRO A 70 1.98 -15.85 -4.31
C PRO A 70 1.67 -15.93 -2.81
N GLU A 71 1.81 -17.13 -2.24
CA GLU A 71 1.62 -17.34 -0.81
C GLU A 71 2.60 -16.49 0.00
N GLY A 72 2.13 -15.90 1.11
CA GLY A 72 2.92 -15.01 1.95
C GLY A 72 3.09 -13.59 1.42
N MET A 73 2.64 -13.31 0.17
CA MET A 73 2.72 -11.96 -0.41
C MET A 73 1.42 -11.16 -0.23
N GLU A 74 1.60 -9.87 -0.07
CA GLU A 74 0.53 -8.87 -0.01
C GLU A 74 0.61 -7.94 -1.23
N ILE A 75 -0.49 -7.22 -1.51
CA ILE A 75 -0.48 -6.14 -2.49
C ILE A 75 -0.34 -4.82 -1.76
N ASP A 76 0.75 -4.12 -2.06
CA ASP A 76 1.10 -2.83 -1.53
C ASP A 76 0.83 -1.71 -2.54
N HIS A 77 0.51 -0.49 -2.04
CA HIS A 77 0.37 0.72 -2.83
C HIS A 77 1.67 1.53 -2.71
N ARG A 78 2.39 1.73 -3.80
CA ARG A 78 3.68 2.44 -3.83
C ARG A 78 3.60 3.85 -3.24
N ASP A 79 2.52 4.58 -3.54
CA ASP A 79 2.23 5.94 -3.06
C ASP A 79 1.60 5.99 -1.66
N THR A 80 1.42 4.83 -1.00
CA THR A 80 0.72 4.70 0.29
C THR A 80 -0.76 5.12 0.28
N ASP A 81 -1.33 5.50 -0.86
CA ASP A 81 -2.75 5.80 -1.01
C ASP A 81 -3.56 4.52 -1.28
N ARG A 82 -4.30 4.08 -0.27
CA ARG A 82 -5.13 2.87 -0.30
C ARG A 82 -6.31 2.95 -1.27
N SER A 83 -6.61 4.11 -1.80
CA SER A 83 -7.66 4.33 -2.79
C SER A 83 -7.15 4.27 -4.23
N ASN A 84 -5.85 4.43 -4.45
CA ASN A 84 -5.22 4.41 -5.76
C ASN A 84 -4.87 2.98 -6.20
N ASP A 85 -5.87 2.24 -6.69
CA ASP A 85 -5.69 0.88 -7.19
C ASP A 85 -5.22 0.82 -8.66
N CYS A 86 -4.59 1.91 -9.18
CA CYS A 86 -3.95 1.89 -10.48
C CYS A 86 -2.90 0.77 -10.53
N VAL A 87 -2.91 -0.06 -11.58
CA VAL A 87 -2.05 -1.24 -11.66
C VAL A 87 -0.55 -0.90 -11.53
N HIS A 88 -0.12 0.24 -12.08
CA HIS A 88 1.27 0.71 -11.98
C HIS A 88 1.67 1.16 -10.56
N ASN A 89 0.67 1.49 -9.71
CA ASN A 89 0.86 1.83 -8.32
C ASN A 89 0.90 0.60 -7.39
N LEU A 90 0.51 -0.56 -7.90
CA LEU A 90 0.50 -1.80 -7.12
C LEU A 90 1.80 -2.58 -7.28
N ARG A 91 2.23 -3.22 -6.20
CA ARG A 91 3.38 -4.14 -6.20
C ARG A 91 3.15 -5.29 -5.22
N LEU A 92 3.87 -6.41 -5.45
CA LEU A 92 3.98 -7.47 -4.46
C LEU A 92 4.92 -7.02 -3.34
N ALA A 93 4.55 -7.32 -2.12
CA ALA A 93 5.34 -7.02 -0.93
C ALA A 93 5.20 -8.15 0.09
N THR A 94 6.26 -8.44 0.83
CA THR A 94 6.15 -9.21 2.06
C THR A 94 5.44 -8.38 3.14
N LYS A 95 5.01 -9.01 4.21
CA LYS A 95 4.41 -8.29 5.35
C LYS A 95 5.38 -7.26 5.96
N ALA A 96 6.68 -7.56 5.99
CA ALA A 96 7.72 -6.64 6.49
C ALA A 96 7.87 -5.42 5.57
N GLN A 97 7.99 -5.64 4.25
CA GLN A 97 8.08 -4.58 3.25
C GLN A 97 6.84 -3.67 3.24
N ASN A 98 5.64 -4.26 3.27
CA ASN A 98 4.39 -3.51 3.37
C ASN A 98 4.30 -2.73 4.70
N GLY A 99 4.94 -3.24 5.77
CA GLY A 99 5.11 -2.54 7.04
C GLY A 99 5.99 -1.30 6.93
N ALA A 100 7.08 -1.37 6.17
CA ALA A 100 8.02 -0.26 5.95
C ALA A 100 7.39 0.87 5.12
N ASN A 101 6.50 0.54 4.16
CA ASN A 101 5.78 1.51 3.33
C ASN A 101 4.54 2.13 4.02
N ARG A 102 4.42 2.07 5.34
CA ARG A 102 3.28 2.70 6.03
C ARG A 102 3.49 4.19 6.20
N ARG A 103 2.44 4.99 5.96
CA ARG A 103 2.43 6.39 6.40
C ARG A 103 2.68 6.44 7.91
N PRO A 104 3.60 7.30 8.36
CA PRO A 104 3.86 7.43 9.79
C PRO A 104 2.60 7.87 10.52
N ARG A 105 2.41 7.33 11.72
CA ARG A 105 1.44 7.92 12.65
C ARG A 105 1.91 9.32 13.00
N SER A 106 0.98 10.21 13.35
CA SER A 106 1.33 11.56 13.82
C SER A 106 2.41 11.46 14.90
N ASN A 107 3.57 12.03 14.61
CA ASN A 107 4.71 12.07 15.51
C ASN A 107 4.89 13.52 15.95
N PRO A 108 5.03 13.82 17.26
CA PRO A 108 5.24 15.18 17.74
C PRO A 108 6.43 15.91 17.08
N CYS A 109 7.44 15.16 16.59
CA CYS A 109 8.57 15.71 15.86
C CYS A 109 8.28 15.97 14.37
N GLY A 110 7.14 15.50 13.83
CA GLY A 110 6.76 15.65 12.41
C GLY A 110 7.49 14.73 11.45
N TYR A 111 8.47 13.93 11.90
CA TYR A 111 9.31 13.07 11.05
C TYR A 111 9.22 11.59 11.42
N VAL A 112 9.25 10.72 10.42
CA VAL A 112 9.31 9.27 10.59
C VAL A 112 10.62 8.88 11.29
N GLY A 113 10.55 7.94 12.23
CA GLY A 113 11.73 7.38 12.90
C GLY A 113 12.45 8.35 13.84
N VAL A 114 11.93 9.57 14.05
CA VAL A 114 12.52 10.59 14.91
C VAL A 114 11.74 10.72 16.20
N ARG A 115 12.44 10.75 17.35
CA ARG A 115 11.87 11.00 18.67
C ARG A 115 12.69 12.01 19.43
N ARG A 116 12.03 12.89 20.19
CA ARG A 116 12.72 13.80 21.11
C ARG A 116 13.32 13.01 22.28
N SER A 117 14.59 13.27 22.58
CA SER A 117 15.33 12.69 23.70
C SER A 117 16.03 13.80 24.48
N GLY A 118 15.33 14.33 25.50
CA GLY A 118 15.79 15.50 26.23
C GLY A 118 15.88 16.75 25.35
N LYS A 119 17.10 17.30 25.19
CA LYS A 119 17.38 18.46 24.34
C LYS A 119 17.71 18.07 22.89
N ARG A 120 17.88 16.78 22.59
CA ARG A 120 18.30 16.26 21.29
C ARG A 120 17.20 15.42 20.64
N TYR A 121 17.47 14.91 19.45
CA TYR A 121 16.58 14.07 18.66
C TYR A 121 17.27 12.75 18.32
N ALA A 122 16.60 11.63 18.65
CA ALA A 122 17.07 10.29 18.35
C ALA A 122 16.43 9.79 17.06
N ALA A 123 17.24 9.27 16.13
CA ALA A 123 16.76 8.56 14.95
C ALA A 123 16.79 7.04 15.18
N ARG A 124 15.75 6.34 14.73
CA ARG A 124 15.62 4.89 14.84
C ARG A 124 14.85 4.33 13.65
N ILE A 125 15.21 3.12 13.23
CA ILE A 125 14.53 2.39 12.16
C ILE A 125 14.21 0.97 12.63
N TYR A 126 13.12 0.39 12.11
CA TYR A 126 12.76 -1.00 12.33
C TYR A 126 13.11 -1.82 11.10
N VAL A 127 13.96 -2.82 11.26
CA VAL A 127 14.39 -3.74 10.20
C VAL A 127 14.13 -5.16 10.69
N GLU A 128 13.34 -5.93 9.96
CA GLU A 128 13.01 -7.35 10.27
C GLU A 128 12.44 -7.57 11.69
N GLY A 129 11.79 -6.56 12.26
CA GLY A 129 11.18 -6.63 13.59
C GLY A 129 12.07 -6.10 14.71
N GLU A 130 13.32 -5.75 14.42
CA GLU A 130 14.27 -5.16 15.38
C GLU A 130 14.37 -3.64 15.22
N GLU A 131 14.50 -2.93 16.33
CA GLU A 131 14.73 -1.48 16.36
C GLU A 131 16.23 -1.19 16.34
N ILE A 132 16.70 -0.52 15.29
CA ILE A 132 18.10 -0.08 15.14
C ILE A 132 18.19 1.41 15.51
N TYR A 133 19.06 1.73 16.43
CA TYR A 133 19.39 3.11 16.82
C TYR A 133 20.40 3.70 15.84
N LEU A 134 20.06 4.82 15.20
CA LEU A 134 20.87 5.47 14.16
C LEU A 134 21.71 6.65 14.69
N GLY A 135 21.42 7.12 15.91
CA GLY A 135 22.17 8.21 16.52
C GLY A 135 21.29 9.27 17.20
N SER A 136 21.98 10.27 17.81
CA SER A 136 21.37 11.43 18.44
C SER A 136 21.89 12.70 17.78
N PHE A 137 20.97 13.60 17.42
CA PHE A 137 21.19 14.76 16.58
C PHE A 137 20.70 16.03 17.29
N ASP A 138 21.23 17.19 16.91
CA ASP A 138 20.84 18.45 17.53
C ASP A 138 19.51 18.97 16.98
N THR A 139 19.15 18.61 15.73
CA THR A 139 17.90 18.97 15.10
C THR A 139 17.07 17.74 14.69
N ALA A 140 15.75 17.90 14.61
CA ALA A 140 14.86 16.86 14.13
C ALA A 140 15.09 16.55 12.64
N GLU A 141 15.51 17.54 11.85
CA GLU A 141 15.80 17.39 10.43
C GLU A 141 17.05 16.53 10.19
N GLU A 142 18.12 16.73 10.95
CA GLU A 142 19.32 15.88 10.88
C GLU A 142 18.99 14.43 11.21
N ALA A 143 18.21 14.20 12.29
CA ALA A 143 17.74 12.88 12.66
C ALA A 143 16.87 12.25 11.54
N ALA A 144 16.02 13.05 10.87
CA ALA A 144 15.19 12.61 9.77
C ALA A 144 16.00 12.24 8.52
N ARG A 145 17.08 12.96 8.22
CA ARG A 145 18.00 12.61 7.11
C ARG A 145 18.75 11.31 7.39
N ALA A 146 19.20 11.11 8.63
CA ALA A 146 19.84 9.85 9.04
C ALA A 146 18.85 8.67 8.92
N TYR A 147 17.58 8.90 9.26
CA TYR A 147 16.53 7.89 9.04
C TYR A 147 16.34 7.60 7.55
N ASP A 148 16.23 8.61 6.69
CA ASP A 148 16.00 8.44 5.25
C ASP A 148 17.15 7.67 4.59
N GLN A 149 18.41 7.93 4.98
CA GLN A 149 19.55 7.15 4.50
C GLN A 149 19.44 5.68 4.90
N ALA A 150 19.17 5.39 6.18
CA ALA A 150 18.99 4.01 6.64
C ALA A 150 17.76 3.33 5.98
N ALA A 151 16.69 4.10 5.72
CA ALA A 151 15.52 3.58 5.03
C ALA A 151 15.84 3.16 3.58
N ASP A 152 16.67 3.93 2.87
CA ASP A 152 17.14 3.54 1.54
C ASP A 152 17.99 2.27 1.58
N GLU A 153 18.91 2.15 2.55
CA GLU A 153 19.80 1.00 2.70
C GLU A 153 19.04 -0.29 3.06
N HIS A 154 18.06 -0.20 3.97
CA HIS A 154 17.36 -1.38 4.51
C HIS A 154 16.04 -1.71 3.83
N HIS A 155 15.32 -0.71 3.32
CA HIS A 155 13.98 -0.89 2.74
C HIS A 155 13.93 -0.65 1.23
N GLY A 156 14.94 0.01 0.65
CA GLY A 156 15.03 0.27 -0.79
C GLY A 156 13.75 0.90 -1.35
N GLU A 157 13.18 0.31 -2.38
CA GLU A 157 11.95 0.82 -3.01
C GLU A 157 10.71 0.85 -2.09
N PHE A 158 10.75 0.19 -0.92
CA PHE A 158 9.67 0.19 0.07
C PHE A 158 9.87 1.25 1.16
N ALA A 159 10.95 2.02 1.09
CA ALA A 159 11.25 3.06 2.06
C ALA A 159 10.20 4.19 2.03
N THR A 160 9.63 4.53 3.19
CA THR A 160 8.88 5.77 3.38
C THR A 160 9.84 6.82 3.91
N LYS A 161 10.18 7.81 3.07
CA LYS A 161 11.13 8.89 3.41
C LYS A 161 10.45 10.12 3.96
N ASN A 162 11.16 10.87 4.79
CA ASN A 162 10.78 12.19 5.26
C ASN A 162 10.97 13.25 4.16
N PHE A 163 12.04 13.09 3.37
CA PHE A 163 12.40 14.00 2.27
C PHE A 163 12.48 13.17 0.96
N PRO A 164 11.34 12.84 0.33
CA PRO A 164 11.38 12.14 -0.95
C PRO A 164 12.06 13.03 -1.99
N GLU A 165 12.95 12.44 -2.79
CA GLU A 165 13.51 13.13 -3.94
C GLU A 165 12.36 13.58 -4.86
N ARG A 166 12.38 14.86 -5.25
CA ARG A 166 11.45 15.35 -6.27
C ARG A 166 11.85 14.68 -7.58
N VAL A 167 11.07 13.69 -8.01
CA VAL A 167 11.19 13.20 -9.39
C VAL A 167 10.88 14.39 -10.27
N SER A 168 11.91 14.92 -10.90
CA SER A 168 11.74 15.94 -11.97
C SER A 168 10.90 15.30 -13.06
N ALA A 169 9.73 15.86 -13.32
CA ALA A 169 8.80 15.43 -14.37
C ALA A 169 9.40 15.72 -15.76
#